data_fcd58d22aa404a7419e31476dd710051
#
_entry.id   fcd58d22aa404a7419e31476dd710051
#
_cell.length_a   1.000
_cell.length_b   1.000
_cell.length_c   1.000
_cell.angle_alpha   90.00
_cell.angle_beta   90.00
_cell.angle_gamma   90.00
#
_symmetry.space_group_name_H-M   'P 1'
#
loop_
_entity.id
_entity.type
_entity.pdbx_description
1 polymer ?
#
loop_
_entity_poly.entity_id
_entity_poly.type
_entity_poly.pdbx_seq_one_letter_code
_entity_poly.pdbx_strand_id
1 'polypeptide(L)'
;MKGIFPIDKFRTLQTPFYYYDTKVLRDTLSAINHEVAKYPNYSVHYAVKANANPKVLTIIRESGMGADCVSGGEIRAAIRAGFPANKVVFAGVGKADWEINLGLEYGIFCFNVESIPELE
;
A
#
# COMPACT_ATOMS: atom_id res chain seq x y z
N MET A 1 15.21 13.90 -3.40
CA MET A 1 15.47 13.34 -4.75
C MET A 1 14.70 14.14 -5.79
N LYS A 2 15.32 14.49 -6.93
CA LYS A 2 14.61 15.18 -8.02
C LYS A 2 14.29 14.15 -9.11
N GLY A 3 13.02 14.07 -9.52
CA GLY A 3 12.59 13.24 -10.64
C GLY A 3 13.00 13.81 -11.99
N ILE A 4 12.99 12.97 -13.02
CA ILE A 4 13.24 13.36 -14.41
C ILE A 4 11.89 13.46 -15.11
N PHE A 5 11.61 14.59 -15.74
CA PHE A 5 10.39 14.81 -16.52
C PHE A 5 10.73 14.71 -18.02
N PRO A 6 10.35 13.61 -18.70
CA PRO A 6 10.62 13.43 -20.12
C PRO A 6 9.62 14.24 -20.99
N ILE A 7 9.79 15.54 -21.02
CA ILE A 7 8.84 16.51 -21.64
C ILE A 7 8.55 16.13 -23.09
N ASP A 8 9.54 15.72 -23.86
CA ASP A 8 9.34 15.36 -25.27
C ASP A 8 8.40 14.16 -25.44
N LYS A 9 8.47 13.18 -24.51
CA LYS A 9 7.50 12.07 -24.50
C LYS A 9 6.09 12.54 -24.11
N PHE A 10 5.97 13.51 -23.21
CA PHE A 10 4.68 14.05 -22.79
C PHE A 10 3.93 14.71 -23.93
N ARG A 11 4.63 15.35 -24.88
CA ARG A 11 4.05 16.00 -26.06
C ARG A 11 3.32 15.02 -26.98
N THR A 12 3.65 13.73 -26.92
CA THR A 12 3.02 12.69 -27.75
C THR A 12 1.84 12.00 -27.09
N LEU A 13 1.55 12.33 -25.82
CA LEU A 13 0.49 11.71 -25.03
C LEU A 13 -0.79 12.55 -25.05
N GLN A 14 -1.92 11.87 -25.09
CA GLN A 14 -3.21 12.54 -24.90
C GLN A 14 -3.35 12.97 -23.44
N THR A 15 -3.73 14.23 -23.21
CA THR A 15 -4.01 14.78 -21.89
C THR A 15 -5.50 14.64 -21.52
N PRO A 16 -5.85 14.56 -20.23
CA PRO A 16 -4.93 14.50 -19.07
C PRO A 16 -4.32 13.10 -18.83
N PHE A 17 -3.13 13.02 -18.25
CA PHE A 17 -2.51 11.76 -17.83
C PHE A 17 -1.74 11.93 -16.52
N TYR A 18 -1.50 10.82 -15.80
CA TYR A 18 -0.63 10.75 -14.64
C TYR A 18 0.73 10.22 -15.05
N TYR A 19 1.78 10.85 -14.56
CA TYR A 19 3.16 10.39 -14.70
C TYR A 19 3.73 9.95 -13.36
N TYR A 20 4.28 8.74 -13.32
CA TYR A 20 4.96 8.20 -12.14
C TYR A 20 6.42 7.94 -12.46
N ASP A 21 7.33 8.62 -11.75
CA ASP A 21 8.75 8.32 -11.81
C ASP A 21 9.06 7.14 -10.88
N THR A 22 9.15 5.95 -11.47
CA THR A 22 9.38 4.72 -10.71
C THR A 22 10.80 4.64 -10.14
N LYS A 23 11.76 5.38 -10.70
CA LYS A 23 13.11 5.48 -10.11
C LYS A 23 13.06 6.22 -8.78
N VAL A 24 12.41 7.38 -8.73
CA VAL A 24 12.24 8.15 -7.49
C VAL A 24 11.49 7.32 -6.44
N LEU A 25 10.46 6.59 -6.84
CA LEU A 25 9.74 5.69 -5.93
C LEU A 25 10.66 4.62 -5.35
N ARG A 26 11.41 3.90 -6.19
CA ARG A 26 12.33 2.85 -5.75
C ARG A 26 13.46 3.39 -4.86
N ASP A 27 14.04 4.55 -5.20
CA ASP A 27 15.06 5.20 -4.39
C ASP A 27 14.53 5.57 -2.99
N THR A 28 13.28 6.06 -2.92
CA THR A 28 12.60 6.38 -1.66
C THR A 28 12.37 5.13 -0.81
N LEU A 29 11.84 4.06 -1.42
CA LEU A 29 11.61 2.79 -0.74
C LEU A 29 12.92 2.19 -0.21
N SER A 30 13.99 2.26 -1.01
CA SER A 30 15.32 1.81 -0.60
C SER A 30 15.86 2.60 0.59
N ALA A 31 15.69 3.92 0.61
CA ALA A 31 16.10 4.76 1.72
C ALA A 31 15.34 4.42 3.01
N ILE A 32 14.02 4.21 2.92
CA ILE A 32 13.21 3.80 4.06
C ILE A 32 13.68 2.43 4.58
N ASN A 33 13.84 1.45 3.70
CA ASN A 33 14.29 0.11 4.09
C ASN A 33 15.68 0.13 4.72
N HIS A 34 16.60 0.98 4.23
CA HIS A 34 17.91 1.14 4.83
C HIS A 34 17.83 1.62 6.29
N GLU A 35 16.94 2.57 6.58
CA GLU A 35 16.77 3.07 7.94
C GLU A 35 16.05 2.04 8.83
N VAL A 36 14.99 1.41 8.34
CA VAL A 36 14.21 0.42 9.10
C VAL A 36 15.03 -0.83 9.43
N ALA A 37 15.95 -1.23 8.55
CA ALA A 37 16.84 -2.39 8.80
C ALA A 37 17.70 -2.28 10.06
N LYS A 38 17.88 -1.06 10.59
CA LYS A 38 18.59 -0.82 11.86
C LYS A 38 17.76 -1.21 13.09
N TYR A 39 16.46 -1.44 12.91
CA TYR A 39 15.49 -1.67 13.98
C TYR A 39 14.65 -2.91 13.66
N PRO A 40 15.04 -4.11 14.10
CA PRO A 40 14.39 -5.37 13.69
C PRO A 40 12.94 -5.51 14.14
N ASN A 41 12.50 -4.70 15.13
CA ASN A 41 11.13 -4.74 15.64
C ASN A 41 10.18 -3.78 14.93
N TYR A 42 10.66 -3.07 13.88
CA TYR A 42 9.84 -2.15 13.11
C TYR A 42 9.47 -2.75 11.75
N SER A 43 8.24 -2.54 11.35
CA SER A 43 7.77 -2.83 9.99
C SER A 43 7.07 -1.60 9.41
N VAL A 44 7.21 -1.42 8.10
CA VAL A 44 6.58 -0.31 7.39
C VAL A 44 5.44 -0.84 6.54
N HIS A 45 4.29 -0.20 6.64
CA HIS A 45 3.11 -0.50 5.85
C HIS A 45 2.74 0.72 5.01
N TYR A 46 2.52 0.50 3.73
CA TYR A 46 2.12 1.55 2.79
C TYR A 46 0.61 1.79 2.88
N ALA A 47 0.21 3.04 3.07
CA ALA A 47 -1.20 3.43 3.06
C ALA A 47 -1.77 3.35 1.63
N VAL A 48 -2.53 2.29 1.34
CA VAL A 48 -3.07 1.99 0.00
C VAL A 48 -3.95 3.11 -0.55
N LYS A 49 -4.65 3.84 0.34
CA LYS A 49 -5.47 5.01 -0.02
C LYS A 49 -4.70 6.10 -0.76
N ALA A 50 -3.38 6.19 -0.59
CA ALA A 50 -2.56 7.19 -1.27
C ALA A 50 -2.49 6.93 -2.78
N ASN A 51 -2.35 5.67 -3.19
CA ASN A 51 -2.39 5.27 -4.60
C ASN A 51 -2.54 3.75 -4.72
N ALA A 52 -3.70 3.28 -5.14
CA ALA A 52 -4.00 1.86 -5.35
C ALA A 52 -3.67 1.37 -6.78
N ASN A 53 -2.90 2.12 -7.58
CA ASN A 53 -2.51 1.66 -8.91
C ASN A 53 -1.73 0.34 -8.81
N PRO A 54 -2.13 -0.73 -9.53
CA PRO A 54 -1.51 -2.05 -9.39
C PRO A 54 0.00 -2.06 -9.63
N LYS A 55 0.49 -1.24 -10.58
CA LYS A 55 1.94 -1.14 -10.86
C LYS A 55 2.70 -0.48 -9.72
N VAL A 56 2.11 0.52 -9.07
CA VAL A 56 2.69 1.18 -7.89
C VAL A 56 2.71 0.20 -6.72
N LEU A 57 1.59 -0.46 -6.45
CA LEU A 57 1.48 -1.46 -5.39
C LEU A 57 2.48 -2.61 -5.57
N THR A 58 2.68 -3.08 -6.81
CA THR A 58 3.68 -4.13 -7.11
C THR A 58 5.09 -3.68 -6.73
N ILE A 59 5.49 -2.45 -7.07
CA ILE A 59 6.81 -1.92 -6.72
C ILE A 59 6.99 -1.84 -5.19
N ILE A 60 5.96 -1.40 -4.49
CA ILE A 60 5.98 -1.28 -3.03
C ILE A 60 6.07 -2.68 -2.38
N ARG A 61 5.26 -3.63 -2.84
CA ARG A 61 5.32 -5.01 -2.38
C ARG A 61 6.70 -5.64 -2.63
N GLU A 62 7.31 -5.40 -3.82
CA GLU A 62 8.66 -5.88 -4.15
C GLU A 62 9.74 -5.31 -3.20
N SER A 63 9.53 -4.15 -2.63
CA SER A 63 10.43 -3.59 -1.62
C SER A 63 10.32 -4.25 -0.25
N GLY A 64 9.36 -5.17 -0.05
CA GLY A 64 9.16 -5.90 1.19
C GLY A 64 8.25 -5.23 2.21
N MET A 65 7.68 -4.05 1.90
CA MET A 65 6.73 -3.36 2.78
C MET A 65 5.39 -4.11 2.87
N GLY A 66 4.66 -3.86 3.96
CA GLY A 66 3.27 -4.27 4.12
C GLY A 66 2.29 -3.27 3.49
N ALA A 67 1.00 -3.58 3.58
CA ALA A 67 -0.08 -2.71 3.15
C ALA A 67 -0.94 -2.30 4.36
N ASP A 68 -1.24 -1.00 4.46
CA ASP A 68 -2.21 -0.45 5.39
C ASP A 68 -3.46 -0.06 4.60
N CYS A 69 -4.57 -0.74 4.89
CA CYS A 69 -5.83 -0.66 4.18
C CYS A 69 -6.91 -0.04 5.07
N VAL A 70 -7.80 0.75 4.48
CA VAL A 70 -8.93 1.37 5.18
C VAL A 70 -10.29 0.99 4.57
N SER A 71 -10.30 0.01 3.69
CA SER A 71 -11.51 -0.57 3.11
C SER A 71 -11.27 -1.98 2.58
N GLY A 72 -12.34 -2.75 2.45
CA GLY A 72 -12.29 -4.08 1.81
C GLY A 72 -11.84 -4.02 0.35
N GLY A 73 -12.13 -2.92 -0.35
CA GLY A 73 -11.62 -2.68 -1.70
C GLY A 73 -10.09 -2.57 -1.74
N GLU A 74 -9.49 -1.89 -0.76
CA GLU A 74 -8.03 -1.77 -0.63
C GLU A 74 -7.39 -3.10 -0.23
N ILE A 75 -8.02 -3.89 0.67
CA ILE A 75 -7.55 -5.24 0.99
C ILE A 75 -7.49 -6.08 -0.29
N ARG A 76 -8.56 -6.10 -1.09
CA ARG A 76 -8.57 -6.82 -2.38
C ARG A 76 -7.49 -6.33 -3.33
N ALA A 77 -7.25 -5.02 -3.41
CA ALA A 77 -6.22 -4.43 -4.25
C ALA A 77 -4.81 -4.86 -3.79
N ALA A 78 -4.54 -4.85 -2.49
CA ALA A 78 -3.28 -5.29 -1.90
C ALA A 78 -3.03 -6.79 -2.18
N ILE A 79 -4.01 -7.65 -1.92
CA ILE A 79 -3.90 -9.09 -2.18
C ILE A 79 -3.69 -9.38 -3.67
N ARG A 80 -4.44 -8.71 -4.57
CA ARG A 80 -4.25 -8.84 -6.02
C ARG A 80 -2.87 -8.37 -6.50
N ALA A 81 -2.28 -7.37 -5.85
CA ALA A 81 -0.93 -6.91 -6.12
C ALA A 81 0.15 -7.85 -5.54
N GLY A 82 -0.27 -8.91 -4.82
CA GLY A 82 0.59 -9.96 -4.29
C GLY A 82 1.19 -9.65 -2.91
N PHE A 83 0.64 -8.69 -2.14
CA PHE A 83 1.05 -8.52 -0.76
C PHE A 83 0.71 -9.80 0.03
N PRO A 84 1.65 -10.34 0.81
CA PRO A 84 1.35 -11.44 1.73
C PRO A 84 0.29 -11.00 2.75
N ALA A 85 -0.72 -11.82 2.99
CA ALA A 85 -1.81 -11.48 3.91
C ALA A 85 -1.28 -11.12 5.32
N ASN A 86 -0.26 -11.81 5.80
CA ASN A 86 0.42 -11.53 7.07
C ASN A 86 1.23 -10.22 7.08
N LYS A 87 1.16 -9.41 6.03
CA LYS A 87 1.69 -8.04 5.94
C LYS A 87 0.61 -7.03 5.56
N VAL A 88 -0.66 -7.39 5.68
CA VAL A 88 -1.79 -6.49 5.45
C VAL A 88 -2.43 -6.14 6.78
N VAL A 89 -2.63 -4.85 7.02
CA VAL A 89 -3.31 -4.28 8.19
C VAL A 89 -4.59 -3.61 7.72
N PHE A 90 -5.65 -3.72 8.52
CA PHE A 90 -6.92 -3.06 8.25
C PHE A 90 -7.27 -2.07 9.36
N ALA A 91 -7.30 -0.79 9.03
CA ALA A 91 -7.59 0.33 9.90
C ALA A 91 -8.85 1.10 9.45
N GLY A 92 -9.24 2.10 10.23
CA GLY A 92 -10.36 3.00 9.92
C GLY A 92 -11.59 2.77 10.78
N VAL A 93 -12.39 3.84 10.94
CA VAL A 93 -13.52 3.92 11.88
C VAL A 93 -14.85 3.39 11.33
N GLY A 94 -14.91 3.04 10.06
CA GLY A 94 -16.16 2.69 9.37
C GLY A 94 -16.13 1.32 8.70
N LYS A 95 -15.50 0.33 9.33
CA LYS A 95 -15.46 -1.04 8.81
C LYS A 95 -16.85 -1.66 8.83
N ALA A 96 -17.32 -2.13 7.70
CA ALA A 96 -18.56 -2.91 7.61
C ALA A 96 -18.28 -4.40 7.86
N ASP A 97 -19.28 -5.13 8.34
CA ASP A 97 -19.17 -6.57 8.66
C ASP A 97 -18.58 -7.39 7.51
N TRP A 98 -18.97 -7.11 6.27
CA TRP A 98 -18.44 -7.82 5.11
C TRP A 98 -16.95 -7.54 4.87
N GLU A 99 -16.46 -6.38 5.25
CA GLU A 99 -15.04 -6.00 5.12
C GLU A 99 -14.20 -6.68 6.21
N ILE A 100 -14.74 -6.75 7.42
CA ILE A 100 -14.14 -7.50 8.54
C ILE A 100 -14.04 -8.98 8.16
N ASN A 101 -15.16 -9.57 7.72
CA ASN A 101 -15.18 -10.96 7.27
C ASN A 101 -14.17 -11.22 6.14
N LEU A 102 -14.07 -10.30 5.17
CA LEU A 102 -13.09 -10.39 4.09
C LEU A 102 -11.64 -10.43 4.62
N GLY A 103 -11.31 -9.58 5.60
CA GLY A 103 -10.00 -9.58 6.22
C GLY A 103 -9.70 -10.88 6.98
N LEU A 104 -10.70 -11.44 7.68
CA LEU A 104 -10.61 -12.73 8.35
C LEU A 104 -10.42 -13.88 7.36
N GLU A 105 -11.17 -13.90 6.26
CA GLU A 105 -11.05 -14.90 5.19
C GLU A 105 -9.65 -14.91 4.55
N TYR A 106 -9.06 -13.75 4.33
CA TYR A 106 -7.70 -13.64 3.82
C TYR A 106 -6.62 -13.93 4.86
N GLY A 107 -6.97 -13.95 6.15
CA GLY A 107 -6.02 -14.12 7.24
C GLY A 107 -5.01 -12.97 7.31
N ILE A 108 -5.49 -11.71 7.24
CA ILE A 108 -4.61 -10.54 7.30
C ILE A 108 -3.91 -10.45 8.66
N PHE A 109 -2.83 -9.67 8.72
CA PHE A 109 -1.97 -9.58 9.89
C PHE A 109 -2.69 -9.07 11.14
N CYS A 110 -3.40 -7.94 11.02
CA CYS A 110 -4.17 -7.41 12.15
C CYS A 110 -5.24 -6.41 11.71
N PHE A 111 -6.17 -6.17 12.63
CA PHE A 111 -7.16 -5.10 12.59
C PHE A 111 -6.82 -4.05 13.64
N ASN A 112 -6.80 -2.78 13.26
CA ASN A 112 -6.80 -1.67 14.21
C ASN A 112 -8.25 -1.38 14.59
N VAL A 113 -8.66 -1.84 15.76
CA VAL A 113 -10.03 -1.71 16.27
C VAL A 113 -10.21 -0.33 16.90
N GLU A 114 -11.30 0.34 16.57
CA GLU A 114 -11.60 1.72 16.99
C GLU A 114 -12.67 1.78 18.09
N SER A 115 -13.42 0.69 18.31
CA SER A 115 -14.48 0.61 19.33
C SER A 115 -14.73 -0.81 19.81
N ILE A 116 -15.36 -0.93 20.99
CA ILE A 116 -15.74 -2.24 21.54
C ILE A 116 -16.77 -2.96 20.65
N PRO A 117 -17.83 -2.30 20.11
CA PRO A 117 -18.77 -2.96 19.20
C PRO A 117 -18.13 -3.48 17.91
N GLU A 118 -17.00 -2.94 17.49
CA GLU A 118 -16.27 -3.46 16.35
C GLU A 118 -15.48 -4.74 16.68
N LEU A 119 -15.12 -4.92 17.96
CA LEU A 119 -14.38 -6.08 18.44
C LEU A 119 -15.29 -7.30 18.65
N GLU A 120 -16.58 -7.08 18.93
CA GLU A 120 -17.59 -8.11 19.16
C GLU A 120 -18.20 -8.68 17.88
#